data_dfdb9481e08480948642fe0bbe35b20b
#
_entry.id   dfdb9481e08480948642fe0bbe35b20b
#
_cell.length_a   1.000
_cell.length_b   1.000
_cell.length_c   1.000
_cell.angle_alpha   90.00
_cell.angle_beta   90.00
_cell.angle_gamma   90.00
#
_symmetry.space_group_name_H-M   'P 1'
#
loop_
_entity.id
_entity.type
_entity.pdbx_description
1 polymer ?
#
loop_
_entity_poly.entity_id
_entity_poly.type
_entity_poly.pdbx_seq_one_letter_code
_entity_poly.pdbx_strand_id
1 'polypeptide(L)' 'MRKPERIYRVKNLRTSEVFTTSTVYEKLIDGEPFIGVWRESDPHRRINWIRKDSTIKVK' A
#
# COMPACT_ATOMS: atom_id res chain seq x y z
N MET A 1 13.19 17.31 9.30
CA MET A 1 11.91 17.69 8.66
C MET A 1 11.17 16.46 8.20
N ARG A 2 9.93 16.31 8.62
CA ARG A 2 9.11 15.17 8.22
C ARG A 2 8.54 15.40 6.84
N LYS A 3 8.60 14.37 5.99
CA LYS A 3 7.88 14.42 4.73
C LYS A 3 6.38 14.30 5.03
N PRO A 4 5.52 15.08 4.36
CA PRO A 4 4.09 14.95 4.56
C PRO A 4 3.63 13.57 4.10
N GLU A 5 2.66 13.00 4.84
CA GLU A 5 2.04 11.76 4.44
C GLU A 5 1.24 11.98 3.17
N ARG A 6 1.40 11.09 2.21
CA ARG A 6 0.61 11.10 0.99
C ARG A 6 -0.17 9.81 0.88
N ILE A 7 -1.45 9.93 0.68
CA ILE A 7 -2.34 8.79 0.48
C ILE A 7 -2.59 8.64 -1.02
N TYR A 8 -2.42 7.42 -1.51
CA TYR A 8 -2.61 7.15 -2.92
C TYR A 8 -3.17 5.73 -3.11
N ARG A 9 -3.59 5.43 -4.33
CA ARG A 9 -4.17 4.13 -4.66
C ARG A 9 -3.18 3.29 -5.43
N VAL A 10 -3.21 1.98 -5.15
CA VAL A 10 -2.40 1.01 -5.88
C VAL A 10 -3.28 -0.16 -6.31
N LYS A 11 -2.90 -0.79 -7.41
CA LYS A 11 -3.58 -1.98 -7.90
C LYS A 11 -2.67 -3.17 -7.65
N ASN A 12 -3.24 -4.21 -7.05
CA ASN A 12 -2.53 -5.47 -6.87
C ASN A 12 -2.56 -6.21 -8.20
N LEU A 13 -1.40 -6.43 -8.80
CA LEU A 13 -1.29 -7.06 -10.12
C LEU A 13 -1.70 -8.52 -10.12
N ARG A 14 -1.68 -9.18 -8.97
CA ARG A 14 -2.07 -10.59 -8.86
C ARG A 14 -3.57 -10.78 -8.84
N THR A 15 -4.30 -9.87 -8.22
CA THR A 15 -5.74 -10.00 -8.02
C THR A 15 -6.55 -8.95 -8.76
N SER A 16 -5.90 -7.93 -9.30
CA SER A 16 -6.51 -6.76 -9.93
C SER A 16 -7.33 -5.91 -8.97
N GLU A 17 -7.22 -6.15 -7.67
CA GLU A 17 -7.90 -5.33 -6.68
C GLU A 17 -7.18 -4.01 -6.47
N VAL A 18 -7.97 -2.95 -6.25
CA VAL A 18 -7.44 -1.63 -5.96
C VAL A 18 -7.51 -1.38 -4.46
N PHE A 19 -6.39 -0.94 -3.89
CA PHE A 19 -6.27 -0.63 -2.48
C PHE A 19 -5.78 0.79 -2.30
N THR A 20 -5.97 1.30 -1.09
CA THR A 20 -5.40 2.58 -0.68
C THR A 20 -4.16 2.30 0.15
N THR A 21 -3.16 3.14 0.01
CA THR A 21 -1.93 3.05 0.81
C THR A 21 -1.45 4.45 1.17
N SER A 22 -0.43 4.51 1.99
CA SER A 22 0.17 5.77 2.40
C SER A 22 1.68 5.65 2.36
N THR A 23 2.35 6.76 2.12
CA THR A 23 3.82 6.79 2.10
C THR A 23 4.46 6.39 3.41
N VAL A 24 3.71 6.42 4.52
CA VAL A 24 4.22 6.01 5.83
C VAL A 24 4.13 4.49 6.05
N TYR A 25 3.40 3.79 5.20
CA TYR A 25 3.24 2.34 5.33
C TYR A 25 4.15 1.60 4.36
N GLU A 26 5.44 1.76 4.54
CA GLU A 26 6.45 1.04 3.78
C GLU A 26 7.43 0.43 4.77
N LYS A 27 7.82 -0.81 4.52
CA LYS A 27 8.85 -1.47 5.32
C LYS A 27 9.55 -2.56 4.51
N LEU A 28 10.72 -2.95 4.99
CA LEU A 28 11.45 -4.08 4.43
C LEU A 28 11.15 -5.32 5.25
N ILE A 29 10.80 -6.40 4.57
CA ILE A 29 10.63 -7.72 5.17
C ILE A 29 11.57 -8.66 4.43
N ASP A 30 12.51 -9.23 5.15
CA ASP A 30 13.56 -10.09 4.58
C ASP A 30 14.28 -9.42 3.39
N GLY A 31 14.53 -8.12 3.52
CA GLY A 31 15.23 -7.36 2.49
C GLY A 31 14.38 -6.95 1.31
N GLU A 32 13.10 -7.29 1.29
CA GLU A 32 12.20 -6.94 0.21
C GLU A 32 11.23 -5.83 0.62
N PRO A 33 10.93 -4.88 -0.29
CA PRO A 33 10.01 -3.79 0.04
C PRO A 33 8.56 -4.26 0.06
N PHE A 34 7.88 -3.95 1.16
CA PHE A 34 6.45 -4.20 1.33
C PHE A 34 5.73 -2.89 1.61
N ILE A 35 4.49 -2.82 1.19
CA ILE A 35 3.61 -1.69 1.50
C ILE A 35 2.39 -2.17 2.24
N GLY A 36 1.93 -1.35 3.19
CA GLY A 36 0.69 -1.61 3.91
C GLY A 36 -0.47 -0.99 3.17
N VAL A 37 -1.44 -1.81 2.83
CA VAL A 37 -2.61 -1.37 2.06
C VAL A 37 -3.89 -1.69 2.81
N TRP A 38 -4.94 -0.95 2.51
CA TRP A 38 -6.25 -1.20 3.09
C TRP A 38 -7.33 -0.93 2.05
N ARG A 39 -8.49 -1.49 2.25
CA ARG A 39 -9.64 -1.22 1.38
C ARG A 39 -10.26 0.11 1.76
N GLU A 40 -10.51 0.95 0.77
CA GLU A 40 -11.10 2.26 0.99
C GLU A 40 -12.43 2.18 1.74
N SER A 41 -13.19 1.11 1.49
CA SER A 41 -14.47 0.88 2.15
C SER A 41 -14.36 0.34 3.57
N ASP A 42 -13.17 -0.02 4.03
CA ASP A 42 -12.98 -0.59 5.36
C ASP A 42 -12.86 0.54 6.39
N PRO A 43 -13.86 0.69 7.31
CA PRO A 43 -13.81 1.74 8.32
C PRO A 43 -12.72 1.52 9.36
N HIS A 44 -12.23 0.31 9.51
CA HIS A 44 -11.21 -0.04 10.51
C HIS A 44 -9.79 0.03 9.96
N ARG A 45 -9.62 0.30 8.67
CA ARG A 45 -8.32 0.37 8.00
C ARG A 45 -7.44 -0.82 8.35
N ARG A 46 -7.92 -2.01 8.09
CA ARG A 46 -7.13 -3.22 8.31
C ARG A 46 -5.99 -3.27 7.32
N ILE A 47 -4.77 -3.17 7.83
CA ILE A 47 -3.57 -3.11 6.99
C ILE A 47 -3.17 -4.50 6.56
N ASN A 48 -3.01 -4.67 5.24
CA ASN A 48 -2.45 -5.88 4.65
C ASN A 48 -1.10 -5.52 4.04
N TRP A 49 -0.08 -6.29 4.35
CA TRP A 49 1.26 -6.07 3.82
C TRP A 49 1.45 -6.89 2.56
N ILE A 50 1.69 -6.22 1.45
CA ILE A 50 1.90 -6.87 0.16
C ILE A 50 3.20 -6.36 -0.46
N ARG A 51 3.78 -7.15 -1.35
CA ARG A 51 5.02 -6.77 -2.01
C ARG A 51 4.79 -5.54 -2.88
N LYS A 52 5.68 -4.57 -2.74
CA LYS A 52 5.61 -3.36 -3.56
C LYS A 52 5.72 -3.69 -5.05
N ASP A 53 6.55 -4.68 -5.40
CA ASP A 53 6.74 -5.10 -6.79
C ASP A 53 5.48 -5.71 -7.42
N SER A 54 4.54 -6.15 -6.61
CA SER A 54 3.28 -6.72 -7.09
C SER A 54 2.17 -5.68 -7.22
N THR A 55 2.52 -4.41 -7.12
CA THR A 55 1.55 -3.33 -7.19
C THR A 55 1.97 -2.28 -8.22
N ILE A 56 0.97 -1.58 -8.74
CA ILE A 56 1.20 -0.44 -9.62
C ILE A 56 0.35 0.72 -9.12
N LYS A 57 0.93 1.92 -9.16
CA LYS A 57 0.22 3.11 -8.74
C LYS A 57 -0.93 3.42 -9.71
N VAL A 58 -2.10 3.68 -9.16
CA VAL A 58 -3.30 4.02 -9.94
C VAL A 58 -3.48 5.53 -9.91
N LYS A 59 -3.71 6.09 -11.07
CA LYS A 59 -3.98 7.53 -11.19
C LYS A 59 -5.42 7.85 -10.84
#